data_6185865e4ea5fb9702e8ec8af8b2de2c
#
_entry.id   6185865e4ea5fb9702e8ec8af8b2de2c
#
_cell.length_a   1.000
_cell.length_b   1.000
_cell.length_c   1.000
_cell.angle_alpha   90.00
_cell.angle_beta   90.00
_cell.angle_gamma   90.00
#
_symmetry.space_group_name_H-M   'P 1'
#
loop_
_entity.id
_entity.type
_entity.pdbx_description
1 polymer ?
#
loop_
_entity_poly.entity_id
_entity_poly.type
_entity_poly.pdbx_seq_one_letter_code
_entity_poly.pdbx_strand_id
1 'polypeptide(L)'
;MVVVEHADGQRTEYEYDALGRRVAKHRTRSDGASQTTLFVWDGDWMLQEIFAGSTKLEDKVVTYVRHPDHSGPLSRYADGRAWHYVTDHLGTPQELYDDRKEIVWAADLSAYGCVRREIASSVDNPIRFPGQYYDAESGLHYNRFRYYDPASGRYVSQDPIGFLGDTTSMPMH
;
A
#
# COMPACT_ATOMS: atom_id res chain seq x y z
N MET A 1 -2.19 -9.33 15.56
CA MET A 1 -0.81 -8.81 15.43
C MET A 1 0.02 -9.83 14.68
N VAL A 2 0.77 -9.38 13.68
CA VAL A 2 1.73 -10.20 12.90
C VAL A 2 3.10 -9.54 13.03
N VAL A 3 4.15 -10.34 13.22
CA VAL A 3 5.51 -9.85 13.39
C VAL A 3 6.38 -10.42 12.29
N VAL A 4 7.20 -9.58 11.67
CA VAL A 4 8.21 -9.95 10.67
C VAL A 4 9.57 -9.51 11.21
N GLU A 5 10.48 -10.46 11.32
CA GLU A 5 11.88 -10.22 11.65
C GLU A 5 12.71 -10.28 10.36
N HIS A 6 13.50 -9.26 10.12
CA HIS A 6 14.35 -9.14 8.94
C HIS A 6 15.76 -9.62 9.25
N ALA A 7 16.47 -10.13 8.22
CA ALA A 7 17.82 -10.66 8.38
C ALA A 7 18.86 -9.63 8.88
N ASP A 8 18.57 -8.34 8.71
CA ASP A 8 19.41 -7.22 9.19
C ASP A 8 19.11 -6.79 10.64
N GLY A 9 18.26 -7.54 11.37
CA GLY A 9 17.86 -7.26 12.73
C GLY A 9 16.73 -6.21 12.85
N GLN A 10 16.16 -5.75 11.76
CA GLN A 10 14.95 -4.92 11.82
C GLN A 10 13.73 -5.79 12.15
N ARG A 11 12.75 -5.18 12.83
CA ARG A 11 11.49 -5.82 13.19
C ARG A 11 10.33 -4.96 12.78
N THR A 12 9.32 -5.56 12.15
CA THR A 12 8.09 -4.90 11.78
C THR A 12 6.90 -5.63 12.37
N GLU A 13 6.05 -4.91 13.09
CA GLU A 13 4.81 -5.42 13.68
C GLU A 13 3.62 -4.79 12.99
N TYR A 14 2.59 -5.60 12.71
CA TYR A 14 1.37 -5.15 12.05
C TYR A 14 0.17 -5.43 12.94
N GLU A 15 -0.71 -4.42 13.07
CA GLU A 15 -1.98 -4.53 13.78
C GLU A 15 -3.14 -4.44 12.80
N TYR A 16 -4.21 -5.18 13.10
CA TYR A 16 -5.40 -5.28 12.27
C TYR A 16 -6.65 -5.06 13.11
N ASP A 17 -7.66 -4.44 12.52
CA ASP A 17 -8.98 -4.34 13.12
C ASP A 17 -9.79 -5.64 12.96
N ALA A 18 -11.01 -5.66 13.52
CA ALA A 18 -11.91 -6.82 13.45
C ALA A 18 -12.39 -7.13 12.02
N LEU A 19 -12.24 -6.19 11.07
CA LEU A 19 -12.58 -6.36 9.66
C LEU A 19 -11.35 -6.80 8.82
N GLY A 20 -10.20 -7.09 9.46
CA GLY A 20 -8.97 -7.52 8.80
C GLY A 20 -8.22 -6.40 8.08
N ARG A 21 -8.57 -5.13 8.32
CA ARG A 21 -7.85 -3.99 7.76
C ARG A 21 -6.66 -3.68 8.65
N ARG A 22 -5.50 -3.45 8.06
CA ARG A 22 -4.28 -3.06 8.78
C ARG A 22 -4.46 -1.64 9.32
N VAL A 23 -4.41 -1.47 10.63
CA VAL A 23 -4.59 -0.18 11.30
C VAL A 23 -3.28 0.43 11.77
N ALA A 24 -2.25 -0.39 11.99
CA ALA A 24 -0.93 0.11 12.36
C ALA A 24 0.20 -0.76 11.79
N LYS A 25 1.35 -0.11 11.61
CA LYS A 25 2.65 -0.71 11.28
C LYS A 25 3.69 -0.06 12.18
N HIS A 26 4.36 -0.87 13.01
CA HIS A 26 5.42 -0.45 13.91
C HIS A 26 6.74 -1.03 13.41
N ARG A 27 7.64 -0.18 12.97
CA ARG A 27 8.96 -0.57 12.49
C ARG A 27 10.02 -0.19 13.52
N THR A 28 10.80 -1.15 13.98
CA THR A 28 11.97 -0.94 14.81
C THR A 28 13.23 -1.28 14.01
N ARG A 29 14.11 -0.31 13.86
CA ARG A 29 15.39 -0.47 13.16
C ARG A 29 16.41 -1.13 14.08
N SER A 30 17.49 -1.65 13.49
CA SER A 30 18.60 -2.27 14.23
C SER A 30 19.31 -1.30 15.20
N ASP A 31 19.24 0.03 14.96
CA ASP A 31 19.75 1.07 15.86
C ASP A 31 18.79 1.43 17.00
N GLY A 32 17.65 0.75 17.11
CA GLY A 32 16.62 0.98 18.11
C GLY A 32 15.63 2.11 17.78
N ALA A 33 15.83 2.85 16.68
CA ALA A 33 14.88 3.86 16.25
C ALA A 33 13.56 3.20 15.82
N SER A 34 12.45 3.75 16.28
CA SER A 34 11.12 3.24 15.95
C SER A 34 10.32 4.27 15.14
N GLN A 35 9.49 3.77 14.26
CA GLN A 35 8.54 4.55 13.49
C GLN A 35 7.20 3.82 13.46
N THR A 36 6.12 4.54 13.71
CA THR A 36 4.76 4.00 13.60
C THR A 36 4.06 4.64 12.41
N THR A 37 3.41 3.83 11.59
CA THR A 37 2.47 4.29 10.56
C THR A 37 1.08 3.81 10.94
N LEU A 38 0.14 4.72 11.09
CA LEU A 38 -1.27 4.42 11.30
C LEU A 38 -2.00 4.54 9.96
N PHE A 39 -2.99 3.67 9.75
CA PHE A 39 -3.80 3.63 8.54
C PHE A 39 -5.26 3.92 8.88
N VAL A 40 -5.83 4.93 8.24
CA VAL A 40 -7.25 5.29 8.37
C VAL A 40 -7.98 4.81 7.12
N TRP A 41 -9.12 4.18 7.32
CA TRP A 41 -9.90 3.54 6.27
C TRP A 41 -11.28 4.17 6.11
N ASP A 42 -11.72 4.31 4.86
CA ASP A 42 -13.10 4.56 4.47
C ASP A 42 -13.63 3.30 3.75
N GLY A 43 -14.42 2.49 4.46
CA GLY A 43 -14.77 1.15 3.98
C GLY A 43 -13.52 0.28 3.73
N ASP A 44 -13.33 -0.14 2.51
CA ASP A 44 -12.19 -0.95 2.06
C ASP A 44 -11.07 -0.13 1.43
N TRP A 45 -11.22 1.18 1.44
CA TRP A 45 -10.27 2.11 0.85
C TRP A 45 -9.42 2.77 1.94
N MET A 46 -8.09 2.79 1.74
CA MET A 46 -7.18 3.52 2.62
C MET A 46 -7.29 5.02 2.35
N LEU A 47 -7.76 5.75 3.35
CA LEU A 47 -7.97 7.19 3.27
C LEU A 47 -6.71 7.96 3.66
N GLN A 48 -6.03 7.53 4.75
CA GLN A 48 -4.86 8.25 5.27
C GLN A 48 -3.78 7.30 5.78
N GLU A 49 -2.55 7.79 5.67
CA GLU A 49 -1.38 7.31 6.41
C GLU A 49 -0.91 8.41 7.36
N ILE A 50 -0.67 8.06 8.61
CA ILE A 50 -0.16 8.97 9.63
C ILE A 50 1.18 8.42 10.10
N PHE A 51 2.26 9.12 9.78
CA PHE A 51 3.62 8.73 10.15
C PHE A 51 4.00 9.41 11.46
N ALA A 52 3.99 8.65 12.56
CA ALA A 52 4.43 9.10 13.86
C ALA A 52 5.86 8.62 14.14
N GLY A 53 6.79 9.52 14.36
CA GLY A 53 8.19 9.20 14.66
C GLY A 53 8.59 9.61 16.07
N SER A 54 9.53 8.88 16.66
CA SER A 54 10.06 9.19 18.01
C SER A 54 10.85 10.50 18.10
N THR A 55 11.12 11.18 16.99
CA THR A 55 12.06 12.33 16.93
C THR A 55 11.53 13.56 16.24
N LYS A 56 10.30 13.60 15.69
CA LYS A 56 9.71 14.79 15.06
C LYS A 56 8.52 15.32 15.87
N LEU A 57 8.46 16.65 15.97
CA LEU A 57 7.42 17.37 16.70
C LEU A 57 6.03 17.30 16.05
N GLU A 58 5.95 16.91 14.78
CA GLU A 58 4.70 16.84 14.02
C GLU A 58 4.62 15.54 13.23
N ASP A 59 3.46 14.89 13.30
CA ASP A 59 3.16 13.72 12.52
C ASP A 59 2.95 14.13 11.05
N LYS A 60 3.54 13.38 10.14
CA LYS A 60 3.28 13.55 8.71
C LYS A 60 2.01 12.78 8.35
N VAL A 61 1.02 13.50 7.81
CA VAL A 61 -0.23 12.89 7.32
C VAL A 61 -0.24 12.92 5.80
N VAL A 62 -0.49 11.77 5.20
CA VAL A 62 -0.78 11.64 3.77
C VAL A 62 -2.25 11.26 3.61
N THR A 63 -3.02 12.06 2.89
CA THR A 63 -4.43 11.81 2.59
C THR A 63 -4.59 11.46 1.13
N TYR A 64 -5.30 10.37 0.84
CA TYR A 64 -5.62 9.92 -0.51
C TYR A 64 -7.05 10.28 -0.88
N VAL A 65 -7.22 10.78 -2.10
CA VAL A 65 -8.54 11.09 -2.67
C VAL A 65 -8.80 10.16 -3.83
N ARG A 66 -10.01 9.63 -3.90
CA ARG A 66 -10.50 8.80 -5.00
C ARG A 66 -11.83 9.31 -5.53
N HIS A 67 -12.16 8.89 -6.74
CA HIS A 67 -13.54 8.99 -7.23
C HIS A 67 -14.28 7.69 -6.91
N PRO A 68 -15.56 7.74 -6.50
CA PRO A 68 -16.33 6.53 -6.14
C PRO A 68 -16.37 5.47 -7.25
N ASP A 69 -16.40 5.92 -8.51
CA ASP A 69 -16.55 5.05 -9.68
C ASP A 69 -15.20 4.61 -10.29
N HIS A 70 -14.06 4.99 -9.70
CA HIS A 70 -12.73 4.63 -10.17
C HIS A 70 -11.98 3.76 -9.17
N SER A 71 -11.30 2.74 -9.67
CA SER A 71 -10.54 1.78 -8.84
C SER A 71 -9.23 2.34 -8.31
N GLY A 72 -8.68 3.40 -8.91
CA GLY A 72 -7.41 4.02 -8.53
C GLY A 72 -7.54 5.31 -7.75
N PRO A 73 -6.44 5.80 -7.17
CA PRO A 73 -6.39 7.11 -6.54
C PRO A 73 -6.43 8.23 -7.59
N LEU A 74 -7.04 9.37 -7.25
CA LEU A 74 -7.00 10.59 -8.06
C LEU A 74 -5.87 11.51 -7.65
N SER A 75 -5.72 11.71 -6.35
CA SER A 75 -4.69 12.59 -5.79
C SER A 75 -4.32 12.19 -4.37
N ARG A 76 -3.21 12.72 -3.92
CA ARG A 76 -2.77 12.64 -2.52
C ARG A 76 -2.32 14.00 -2.04
N TYR A 77 -2.47 14.24 -0.75
CA TYR A 77 -2.12 15.48 -0.08
C TYR A 77 -1.21 15.18 1.10
N ALA A 78 -0.12 15.91 1.24
CA ALA A 78 0.74 15.90 2.41
C ALA A 78 1.51 17.22 2.50
N ASP A 79 1.78 17.71 3.73
CA ASP A 79 2.61 18.89 3.99
C ASP A 79 2.17 20.13 3.18
N GLY A 80 0.85 20.33 3.03
CA GLY A 80 0.28 21.45 2.27
C GLY A 80 0.46 21.38 0.75
N ARG A 81 0.87 20.23 0.20
CA ARG A 81 1.06 19.98 -1.23
C ARG A 81 0.08 18.94 -1.74
N ALA A 82 -0.28 19.10 -3.00
CA ALA A 82 -1.06 18.11 -3.73
C ALA A 82 -0.21 17.40 -4.79
N TRP A 83 -0.51 16.14 -5.03
CA TRP A 83 0.02 15.36 -6.16
C TRP A 83 -1.12 14.61 -6.82
N HIS A 84 -1.08 14.56 -8.14
CA HIS A 84 -2.16 14.03 -8.96
C HIS A 84 -1.69 12.74 -9.65
N TYR A 85 -2.49 11.69 -9.55
CA TYR A 85 -2.20 10.41 -10.16
C TYR A 85 -2.64 10.37 -11.62
N VAL A 86 -1.78 9.79 -12.46
CA VAL A 86 -2.17 9.23 -13.73
C VAL A 86 -2.14 7.71 -13.58
N THR A 87 -3.27 7.08 -13.84
CA THR A 87 -3.45 5.64 -13.71
C THR A 87 -3.73 5.01 -15.07
N ASP A 88 -3.46 3.72 -15.18
CA ASP A 88 -3.95 2.93 -16.30
C ASP A 88 -5.49 2.70 -16.21
N HIS A 89 -6.04 1.97 -17.16
CA HIS A 89 -7.47 1.66 -17.22
C HIS A 89 -7.96 0.77 -16.07
N LEU A 90 -7.07 0.11 -15.34
CA LEU A 90 -7.37 -0.69 -14.15
C LEU A 90 -7.31 0.13 -12.85
N GLY A 91 -6.75 1.34 -12.91
CA GLY A 91 -6.52 2.20 -11.75
C GLY A 91 -5.14 2.05 -11.13
N THR A 92 -4.18 1.40 -11.81
CA THR A 92 -2.81 1.27 -11.35
C THR A 92 -2.06 2.57 -11.60
N PRO A 93 -1.43 3.18 -10.58
CA PRO A 93 -0.60 4.37 -10.76
C PRO A 93 0.55 4.14 -11.73
N GLN A 94 0.69 5.03 -12.71
CA GLN A 94 1.79 5.08 -13.66
C GLN A 94 2.71 6.27 -13.38
N GLU A 95 2.10 7.41 -13.04
CA GLU A 95 2.80 8.66 -12.80
C GLU A 95 2.12 9.46 -11.68
N LEU A 96 2.91 10.31 -11.01
CA LEU A 96 2.46 11.35 -10.08
C LEU A 96 2.99 12.69 -10.54
N TYR A 97 2.12 13.68 -10.58
CA TYR A 97 2.45 15.07 -10.91
C TYR A 97 2.23 15.99 -9.73
N ASP A 98 3.08 16.99 -9.58
CA ASP A 98 2.85 18.09 -8.66
C ASP A 98 1.97 19.19 -9.28
N ASP A 99 1.67 20.26 -8.50
CA ASP A 99 0.89 21.42 -8.95
C ASP A 99 1.55 22.21 -10.09
N ARG A 100 2.86 22.01 -10.32
CA ARG A 100 3.61 22.59 -11.43
C ARG A 100 3.57 21.74 -12.69
N LYS A 101 2.89 20.59 -12.63
CA LYS A 101 2.84 19.57 -13.67
C LYS A 101 4.20 18.91 -13.94
N GLU A 102 5.06 18.89 -12.94
CA GLU A 102 6.31 18.15 -13.00
C GLU A 102 6.08 16.71 -12.50
N ILE A 103 6.68 15.73 -13.18
CA ILE A 103 6.62 14.34 -12.77
C ILE A 103 7.50 14.16 -11.54
N VAL A 104 6.88 13.81 -10.41
CA VAL A 104 7.56 13.58 -9.13
C VAL A 104 7.73 12.10 -8.80
N TRP A 105 6.92 11.25 -9.42
CA TRP A 105 7.08 9.81 -9.40
C TRP A 105 6.58 9.22 -10.71
N ALA A 106 7.32 8.27 -11.25
CA ALA A 106 6.90 7.45 -12.38
C ALA A 106 7.67 6.13 -12.35
N ALA A 107 7.03 5.03 -12.73
CA ALA A 107 7.66 3.72 -12.72
C ALA A 107 7.14 2.80 -13.82
N ASP A 108 8.07 2.00 -14.38
CA ASP A 108 7.72 0.85 -15.22
C ASP A 108 7.40 -0.34 -14.30
N LEU A 109 6.19 -0.85 -14.37
CA LEU A 109 5.78 -2.02 -13.62
C LEU A 109 5.85 -3.29 -14.47
N SER A 110 6.16 -4.41 -13.84
CA SER A 110 6.00 -5.73 -14.43
C SER A 110 4.51 -6.08 -14.51
N ALA A 111 4.19 -7.14 -15.27
CA ALA A 111 2.84 -7.71 -15.31
C ALA A 111 2.32 -8.14 -13.91
N TYR A 112 3.21 -8.36 -12.96
CA TYR A 112 2.89 -8.76 -11.58
C TYR A 112 3.03 -7.60 -10.59
N GLY A 113 3.22 -6.36 -11.05
CA GLY A 113 3.26 -5.16 -10.20
C GLY A 113 4.60 -4.87 -9.52
N CYS A 114 5.68 -5.62 -9.81
CA CYS A 114 7.02 -5.22 -9.42
C CYS A 114 7.42 -3.92 -10.12
N VAL A 115 8.00 -2.99 -9.40
CA VAL A 115 8.70 -1.86 -9.99
C VAL A 115 9.99 -2.38 -10.64
N ARG A 116 10.05 -2.37 -11.96
CA ARG A 116 11.24 -2.74 -12.73
C ARG A 116 12.26 -1.61 -12.80
N ARG A 117 11.75 -0.40 -12.93
CA ARG A 117 12.53 0.82 -13.03
C ARG A 117 11.71 2.01 -12.54
N GLU A 118 12.28 2.79 -11.63
CA GLU A 118 11.79 4.12 -11.32
C GLU A 118 12.37 5.11 -12.32
N ILE A 119 11.49 5.89 -12.95
CA ILE A 119 11.84 6.93 -13.94
C ILE A 119 11.99 8.26 -13.20
N ALA A 120 11.13 8.49 -12.21
CA ALA A 120 11.19 9.62 -11.29
C ALA A 120 10.75 9.15 -9.90
N SER A 121 11.41 9.62 -8.84
CA SER A 121 11.17 9.17 -7.47
C SER A 121 11.55 10.22 -6.42
N SER A 122 11.10 11.46 -6.64
CA SER A 122 11.25 12.53 -5.64
C SER A 122 10.20 12.46 -4.53
N VAL A 123 9.17 11.65 -4.73
CA VAL A 123 8.09 11.38 -3.78
C VAL A 123 7.82 9.88 -3.75
N ASP A 124 7.81 9.28 -2.56
CA ASP A 124 7.45 7.86 -2.42
C ASP A 124 6.01 7.61 -2.83
N ASN A 125 5.77 6.50 -3.53
CA ASN A 125 4.44 6.03 -3.85
C ASN A 125 4.29 4.55 -3.49
N PRO A 126 3.57 4.21 -2.41
CA PRO A 126 3.35 2.83 -2.00
C PRO A 126 2.17 2.15 -2.72
N ILE A 127 1.31 2.92 -3.41
CA ILE A 127 0.14 2.37 -4.08
C ILE A 127 0.58 1.55 -5.30
N ARG A 128 -0.01 0.34 -5.46
CA ARG A 128 0.25 -0.59 -6.56
C ARG A 128 -1.05 -0.89 -7.30
N PHE A 129 -1.34 -2.13 -7.62
CA PHE A 129 -2.64 -2.49 -8.17
C PHE A 129 -3.79 -2.08 -7.24
N PRO A 130 -5.02 -1.92 -7.74
CA PRO A 130 -6.16 -1.54 -6.90
C PRO A 130 -6.23 -2.35 -5.60
N GLY A 131 -6.26 -1.63 -4.47
CA GLY A 131 -6.26 -2.24 -3.13
C GLY A 131 -4.91 -2.73 -2.61
N GLN A 132 -3.82 -2.58 -3.37
CA GLN A 132 -2.49 -2.99 -2.95
C GLN A 132 -1.65 -1.82 -2.42
N TYR A 133 -0.97 -2.08 -1.32
CA TYR A 133 -0.01 -1.19 -0.68
C TYR A 133 1.34 -1.90 -0.54
N TYR A 134 2.38 -1.33 -1.10
CA TYR A 134 3.74 -1.86 -1.05
C TYR A 134 4.40 -1.60 0.30
N ASP A 135 4.89 -2.64 0.93
CA ASP A 135 5.71 -2.59 2.12
C ASP A 135 7.19 -2.75 1.74
N ALA A 136 7.92 -1.66 1.74
CA ALA A 136 9.33 -1.63 1.32
C ALA A 136 10.24 -2.55 2.18
N GLU A 137 9.90 -2.74 3.43
CA GLU A 137 10.61 -3.59 4.39
C GLU A 137 10.49 -5.09 4.09
N SER A 138 9.34 -5.55 3.58
CA SER A 138 9.12 -6.97 3.24
C SER A 138 9.21 -7.26 1.75
N GLY A 139 9.10 -6.22 0.91
CA GLY A 139 8.98 -6.36 -0.54
C GLY A 139 7.62 -6.89 -0.99
N LEU A 140 6.68 -7.07 -0.07
CA LEU A 140 5.34 -7.59 -0.35
C LEU A 140 4.34 -6.45 -0.56
N HIS A 141 3.22 -6.76 -1.21
CA HIS A 141 2.07 -5.86 -1.27
C HIS A 141 1.00 -6.33 -0.29
N TYR A 142 0.68 -5.49 0.68
CA TYR A 142 -0.48 -5.69 1.52
C TYR A 142 -1.75 -5.55 0.68
N ASN A 143 -2.62 -6.54 0.71
CA ASN A 143 -3.89 -6.57 0.01
C ASN A 143 -4.98 -7.07 0.97
N ARG A 144 -5.35 -6.23 1.93
CA ARG A 144 -6.33 -6.49 2.99
C ARG A 144 -6.07 -7.81 3.76
N PHE A 145 -6.71 -8.89 3.40
CA PHE A 145 -6.61 -10.18 4.11
C PHE A 145 -5.35 -10.98 3.76
N ARG A 146 -4.63 -10.57 2.73
CA ARG A 146 -3.50 -11.32 2.16
C ARG A 146 -2.33 -10.42 1.85
N TYR A 147 -1.17 -11.03 1.78
CA TYR A 147 0.01 -10.41 1.23
C TYR A 147 0.32 -11.04 -0.13
N TYR A 148 0.61 -10.20 -1.09
CA TYR A 148 0.96 -10.58 -2.45
C TYR A 148 2.45 -10.39 -2.67
N ASP A 149 3.10 -11.39 -3.22
CA ASP A 149 4.50 -11.33 -3.64
C ASP A 149 4.58 -10.99 -5.13
N PRO A 150 4.97 -9.76 -5.48
CA PRO A 150 5.05 -9.35 -6.88
C PRO A 150 6.21 -10.01 -7.64
N ALA A 151 7.22 -10.57 -6.96
CA ALA A 151 8.31 -11.29 -7.59
C ALA A 151 7.87 -12.64 -8.14
N SER A 152 7.04 -13.37 -7.39
CA SER A 152 6.48 -14.66 -7.82
C SER A 152 5.10 -14.55 -8.47
N GLY A 153 4.43 -13.39 -8.38
CA GLY A 153 3.08 -13.18 -8.88
C GLY A 153 2.00 -13.92 -8.09
N ARG A 154 2.23 -14.19 -6.80
CA ARG A 154 1.36 -15.05 -5.97
C ARG A 154 1.06 -14.40 -4.62
N TYR A 155 -0.06 -14.80 -4.04
CA TYR A 155 -0.33 -14.53 -2.63
C TYR A 155 0.48 -15.48 -1.74
N VAL A 156 1.07 -14.94 -0.67
CA VAL A 156 1.89 -15.72 0.27
C VAL A 156 1.06 -16.48 1.31
N SER A 157 -0.24 -16.19 1.40
CA SER A 157 -1.20 -16.89 2.27
C SER A 157 -2.42 -17.34 1.48
N GLN A 158 -3.06 -18.40 1.96
CA GLN A 158 -4.34 -18.85 1.40
C GLN A 158 -5.43 -17.79 1.61
N ASP A 159 -6.45 -17.82 0.73
CA ASP A 159 -7.62 -16.97 0.87
C ASP A 159 -8.36 -17.33 2.16
N PRO A 160 -8.73 -16.36 3.03
CA PRO A 160 -9.50 -16.62 4.23
C PRO A 160 -10.87 -17.30 3.96
N ILE A 161 -11.44 -17.09 2.75
CA ILE A 161 -12.68 -17.72 2.33
C ILE A 161 -12.46 -19.19 1.96
N GLY A 162 -11.22 -19.60 1.65
CA GLY A 162 -10.84 -20.96 1.32
C GLY A 162 -11.69 -21.56 0.20
N PHE A 163 -11.94 -22.88 0.29
CA PHE A 163 -12.76 -23.62 -0.68
C PHE A 163 -14.26 -23.26 -0.66
N LEU A 164 -14.74 -22.44 0.26
CA LEU A 164 -16.14 -22.00 0.30
C LEU A 164 -16.49 -21.01 -0.82
N GLY A 165 -15.49 -20.38 -1.44
CA GLY A 165 -15.69 -19.52 -2.61
C GLY A 165 -15.92 -20.28 -3.92
N ASP A 166 -15.64 -21.56 -3.96
CA ASP A 166 -15.68 -22.40 -5.18
C ASP A 166 -16.97 -23.23 -5.35
N THR A 167 -17.94 -23.07 -4.45
CA THR A 167 -19.20 -23.83 -4.48
C THR A 167 -20.34 -23.13 -5.22
N THR A 168 -20.06 -22.40 -6.29
CA THR A 168 -21.07 -22.13 -7.33
C THR A 168 -20.90 -23.09 -8.49
N SER A 169 -20.95 -24.39 -8.23
CA SER A 169 -21.38 -25.34 -9.25
C SER A 169 -22.88 -25.13 -9.46
N MET A 170 -23.23 -24.32 -10.45
CA MET A 170 -24.60 -24.33 -10.97
C MET A 170 -24.93 -25.78 -11.41
N PRO A 171 -26.04 -26.39 -10.97
CA PRO A 171 -26.50 -27.62 -11.58
C PRO A 171 -26.89 -27.28 -13.01
N MET A 172 -26.23 -27.92 -13.96
CA MET A 172 -26.73 -27.98 -15.33
C MET A 172 -28.03 -28.79 -15.33
N HIS A 173 -29.12 -28.14 -15.67
CA HIS A 173 -30.34 -28.75 -16.15
C HIS A 173 -30.51 -28.48 -17.63
#